data_2133f62ead8c7aa337afdbe7463008d2
#
_entry.id   2133f62ead8c7aa337afdbe7463008d2
#
_cell.length_a   1.000
_cell.length_b   1.000
_cell.length_c   1.000
_cell.angle_alpha   90.00
_cell.angle_beta   90.00
_cell.angle_gamma   90.00
#
_symmetry.space_group_name_H-M   'P 1'
#
loop_
_entity.id
_entity.type
_entity.pdbx_description
1 polymer ?
#
loop_
_entity_poly.entity_id
_entity_poly.type
_entity_poly.pdbx_seq_one_letter_code
_entity_poly.pdbx_strand_id
1 'polypeptide(L)'
;MNKRIIFSLSTLIVTGAVLVGGTGAFFSDTETSAGNVFTAGDIDLKINHTAQTYNGVDCQTCGVSISSSANTQVIGSNAAAAYQAPFPVNAQLIANPNSNWVNESTVAPAEWIWVTPIVAPGDLTNSAEYTFEETFFLQGPIDLTTFNLSLAADNGYKLVVNGVTIVDKLAVVRNFNTLNPLTSAEQSAFEAALNPNSQNSIQITVRNTAVAGSNQNSNPAGLIYKIVFTNQDCAAGVADFQQKCELWATKDLTTETFFDFSDIKPQDSGTNLISLNVTSNDAFACMNVVNKVDDENTINNPEANSGDTTAAGEMGSFLTVRGFYSDAAGVIGDVLFPATLAKDLGTIAYADSVTNTFIPGNTTEYVKLEWCIGNFNTNGTCDGNIPNINQTQTDQFIADLQFSAIQKRNNAEYECPAV
;
A
#
# COMPACT_ATOMS: atom_id res chain seq x y z
N MET A 1 29.45 55.36 3.89
CA MET A 1 28.87 54.20 3.20
C MET A 1 27.36 54.41 3.10
N ASN A 2 26.81 54.35 1.89
CA ASN A 2 25.43 54.80 1.62
C ASN A 2 24.44 53.75 2.18
N LYS A 3 23.47 54.16 3.02
CA LYS A 3 22.46 53.24 3.64
C LYS A 3 21.73 52.37 2.61
N ARG A 4 21.61 52.84 1.38
CA ARG A 4 20.98 52.09 0.25
C ARG A 4 21.85 50.88 -0.20
N ILE A 5 23.16 50.96 -0.10
CA ILE A 5 24.08 49.86 -0.47
C ILE A 5 24.03 48.74 0.61
N ILE A 6 23.87 49.12 1.89
CA ILE A 6 23.77 48.14 2.99
C ILE A 6 22.43 47.36 2.88
N PHE A 7 21.34 48.03 2.52
CA PHE A 7 20.05 47.34 2.33
C PHE A 7 20.04 46.38 1.12
N SER A 8 20.67 46.78 -0.01
CA SER A 8 20.74 45.89 -1.17
C SER A 8 21.67 44.69 -0.93
N LEU A 9 22.74 44.87 -0.17
CA LEU A 9 23.66 43.76 0.15
C LEU A 9 23.03 42.76 1.15
N SER A 10 22.29 43.26 2.15
CA SER A 10 21.56 42.39 3.10
C SER A 10 20.43 41.62 2.44
N THR A 11 19.70 42.24 1.48
CA THR A 11 18.66 41.55 0.71
C THR A 11 19.26 40.46 -0.17
N LEU A 12 20.41 40.70 -0.80
CA LEU A 12 21.08 39.69 -1.62
C LEU A 12 21.59 38.50 -0.80
N ILE A 13 22.11 38.77 0.42
CA ILE A 13 22.58 37.69 1.32
C ILE A 13 21.42 36.86 1.87
N VAL A 14 20.28 37.50 2.23
CA VAL A 14 19.10 36.80 2.70
C VAL A 14 18.45 35.97 1.57
N THR A 15 18.38 36.54 0.35
CA THR A 15 17.82 35.82 -0.81
C THR A 15 18.74 34.67 -1.21
N GLY A 16 20.08 34.84 -1.14
CA GLY A 16 21.04 33.78 -1.40
C GLY A 16 20.99 32.65 -0.36
N ALA A 17 20.84 33.01 0.94
CA ALA A 17 20.72 32.02 2.00
C ALA A 17 19.41 31.20 1.94
N VAL A 18 18.31 31.83 1.53
CA VAL A 18 17.01 31.14 1.31
C VAL A 18 17.10 30.22 0.10
N LEU A 19 17.83 30.59 -0.98
CA LEU A 19 18.00 29.73 -2.15
C LEU A 19 18.92 28.54 -1.89
N VAL A 20 19.95 28.69 -1.02
CA VAL A 20 20.87 27.58 -0.68
C VAL A 20 20.27 26.66 0.40
N GLY A 21 19.47 27.21 1.33
CA GLY A 21 18.79 26.41 2.37
C GLY A 21 17.53 25.67 1.89
N GLY A 22 16.96 26.12 0.77
CA GLY A 22 15.70 25.55 0.24
C GLY A 22 15.88 24.36 -0.71
N THR A 23 17.09 24.12 -1.22
CA THR A 23 17.30 23.08 -2.24
C THR A 23 17.56 21.68 -1.70
N GLY A 24 17.77 21.52 -0.39
CA GLY A 24 18.00 20.21 0.24
C GLY A 24 16.72 19.46 0.65
N ALA A 25 15.56 20.15 0.65
CA ALA A 25 14.33 19.57 1.23
C ALA A 25 13.30 19.09 0.19
N PHE A 26 13.59 19.24 -1.11
CA PHE A 26 12.55 19.05 -2.13
C PHE A 26 12.40 17.61 -2.67
N PHE A 27 13.22 16.64 -2.24
CA PHE A 27 13.26 15.34 -2.90
C PHE A 27 13.35 14.16 -1.92
N SER A 28 12.56 14.17 -0.85
CA SER A 28 12.44 13.03 0.05
C SER A 28 10.98 12.61 0.20
N ASP A 29 10.73 11.33 0.07
CA ASP A 29 9.48 10.69 0.39
C ASP A 29 9.70 9.68 1.51
N THR A 30 8.80 9.66 2.49
CA THR A 30 8.89 8.80 3.67
C THR A 30 7.55 8.15 3.93
N GLU A 31 7.52 6.83 4.00
CA GLU A 31 6.33 6.06 4.28
C GLU A 31 6.48 5.22 5.55
N THR A 32 5.46 5.20 6.38
CA THR A 32 5.41 4.50 7.66
C THR A 32 4.20 3.59 7.74
N SER A 33 4.36 2.35 8.19
CA SER A 33 3.27 1.36 8.32
C SER A 33 2.40 1.55 9.56
N ALA A 34 2.68 2.54 10.41
CA ALA A 34 1.83 2.93 11.52
C ALA A 34 1.97 4.44 11.77
N GLY A 35 0.91 5.22 11.57
CA GLY A 35 0.89 6.66 11.84
C GLY A 35 1.69 7.51 10.85
N ASN A 36 1.19 7.69 9.66
CA ASN A 36 1.83 8.27 8.49
C ASN A 36 2.45 9.66 8.65
N VAL A 37 3.66 9.84 8.13
CA VAL A 37 4.20 11.15 7.78
C VAL A 37 4.54 11.15 6.29
N PHE A 38 3.87 11.99 5.49
CA PHE A 38 4.19 12.21 4.08
C PHE A 38 5.07 13.44 3.94
N THR A 39 6.22 13.29 3.29
CA THR A 39 7.01 14.44 2.84
C THR A 39 7.10 14.36 1.33
N ALA A 40 6.33 15.21 0.63
CA ALA A 40 6.29 15.21 -0.83
C ALA A 40 7.60 15.70 -1.43
N GLY A 41 8.20 14.90 -2.30
CA GLY A 41 9.32 15.23 -3.15
C GLY A 41 9.11 14.62 -4.54
N ASP A 42 9.98 14.90 -5.52
CA ASP A 42 9.92 14.29 -6.85
C ASP A 42 10.27 12.79 -6.87
N ILE A 43 10.46 12.16 -5.73
CA ILE A 43 10.59 10.73 -5.57
C ILE A 43 9.27 10.20 -5.01
N ASP A 44 8.62 9.36 -5.79
CA ASP A 44 7.43 8.62 -5.39
C ASP A 44 7.87 7.19 -5.06
N LEU A 45 7.94 6.89 -3.77
CA LEU A 45 8.23 5.56 -3.24
C LEU A 45 6.91 4.90 -2.84
N LYS A 46 6.61 3.78 -3.48
CA LYS A 46 5.45 2.96 -3.14
C LYS A 46 5.89 1.59 -2.67
N ILE A 47 5.14 1.04 -1.74
CA ILE A 47 5.44 -0.23 -1.10
C ILE A 47 4.36 -1.25 -1.46
N ASN A 48 4.75 -2.49 -1.72
CA ASN A 48 3.83 -3.61 -1.68
C ASN A 48 4.31 -4.70 -0.71
N HIS A 49 3.38 -5.56 -0.33
CA HIS A 49 3.61 -6.74 0.49
C HIS A 49 3.06 -7.94 -0.26
N THR A 50 3.93 -8.69 -0.90
CA THR A 50 3.55 -9.71 -1.87
C THR A 50 3.49 -11.13 -1.32
N ALA A 51 4.23 -11.40 -0.24
CA ALA A 51 4.22 -12.69 0.42
C ALA A 51 4.59 -12.57 1.90
N GLN A 52 3.96 -13.41 2.70
CA GLN A 52 4.23 -13.55 4.12
C GLN A 52 4.06 -15.01 4.52
N THR A 53 4.89 -15.50 5.42
CA THR A 53 4.73 -16.85 5.98
C THR A 53 4.77 -16.83 7.50
N TYR A 54 4.13 -17.81 8.11
CA TYR A 54 4.21 -18.12 9.53
C TYR A 54 4.36 -19.64 9.69
N ASN A 55 5.44 -20.09 10.33
CA ASN A 55 5.77 -21.52 10.52
C ASN A 55 5.67 -22.34 9.22
N GLY A 56 6.11 -21.73 8.08
CA GLY A 56 6.08 -22.38 6.78
C GLY A 56 4.70 -22.42 6.10
N VAL A 57 3.69 -21.81 6.70
CA VAL A 57 2.37 -21.63 6.09
C VAL A 57 2.31 -20.26 5.42
N ASP A 58 1.97 -20.23 4.14
CA ASP A 58 1.83 -18.98 3.39
C ASP A 58 0.60 -18.18 3.85
N CYS A 59 0.76 -16.87 3.91
CA CYS A 59 -0.37 -15.94 4.07
C CYS A 59 -1.29 -16.07 2.87
N GLN A 60 -2.55 -16.34 3.15
CA GLN A 60 -3.61 -16.32 2.16
C GLN A 60 -4.55 -15.18 2.52
N THR A 61 -4.59 -14.15 1.72
CA THR A 61 -5.56 -13.07 1.90
C THR A 61 -6.96 -13.63 1.77
N CYS A 62 -7.62 -13.83 2.91
CA CYS A 62 -8.96 -14.44 2.98
C CYS A 62 -10.06 -13.57 2.39
N GLY A 63 -9.81 -12.30 2.13
CA GLY A 63 -10.79 -11.42 1.52
C GLY A 63 -10.13 -10.30 0.75
N VAL A 64 -10.71 -10.01 -0.40
CA VAL A 64 -10.40 -8.81 -1.18
C VAL A 64 -11.59 -7.87 -1.04
N SER A 65 -11.33 -6.63 -0.62
CA SER A 65 -12.33 -5.56 -0.60
C SER A 65 -11.76 -4.36 -1.34
N ILE A 66 -12.33 -4.05 -2.48
CA ILE A 66 -11.91 -2.94 -3.35
C ILE A 66 -13.08 -1.98 -3.43
N SER A 67 -12.85 -0.69 -3.25
CA SER A 67 -13.89 0.33 -3.31
C SER A 67 -13.39 1.61 -3.97
N SER A 68 -14.29 2.30 -4.67
CA SER A 68 -14.01 3.60 -5.26
C SER A 68 -13.63 4.63 -4.18
N SER A 69 -12.52 5.33 -4.39
CA SER A 69 -11.97 6.33 -3.49
C SER A 69 -11.12 7.35 -4.25
N ALA A 70 -10.59 8.34 -3.55
CA ALA A 70 -9.62 9.29 -4.12
C ALA A 70 -8.28 8.62 -4.53
N ASN A 71 -8.03 7.38 -4.14
CA ASN A 71 -6.83 6.62 -4.53
C ASN A 71 -7.01 5.82 -5.82
N THR A 72 -8.27 5.63 -6.29
CA THR A 72 -8.55 4.98 -7.57
C THR A 72 -7.85 5.72 -8.71
N GLN A 73 -7.12 5.00 -9.56
CA GLN A 73 -6.39 5.61 -10.67
C GLN A 73 -7.30 5.85 -11.88
N VAL A 74 -7.22 7.02 -12.50
CA VAL A 74 -7.76 7.28 -13.83
C VAL A 74 -6.62 7.09 -14.82
N ILE A 75 -6.73 6.09 -15.68
CA ILE A 75 -5.64 5.66 -16.57
C ILE A 75 -5.82 6.07 -18.03
N GLY A 76 -6.96 6.62 -18.38
CA GLY A 76 -7.22 7.04 -19.77
C GLY A 76 -8.55 7.71 -19.98
N SER A 77 -8.70 8.33 -21.15
CA SER A 77 -9.93 8.97 -21.63
C SER A 77 -10.11 8.77 -23.13
N ASN A 78 -11.34 8.94 -23.63
CA ASN A 78 -11.59 9.04 -25.07
C ASN A 78 -11.30 10.47 -25.58
N ALA A 79 -11.26 10.65 -26.91
CA ALA A 79 -10.99 11.95 -27.53
C ALA A 79 -12.07 13.02 -27.27
N ALA A 80 -13.26 12.62 -26.80
CA ALA A 80 -14.37 13.53 -26.48
C ALA A 80 -14.32 14.08 -25.05
N ALA A 81 -13.52 13.48 -24.18
CA ALA A 81 -13.35 13.89 -22.79
C ALA A 81 -12.63 15.23 -22.68
N ALA A 82 -13.03 16.05 -21.73
CA ALA A 82 -12.42 17.36 -21.49
C ALA A 82 -11.00 17.26 -20.90
N TYR A 83 -10.74 16.24 -20.08
CA TYR A 83 -9.41 15.96 -19.54
C TYR A 83 -8.72 14.87 -20.37
N GLN A 84 -7.55 15.16 -20.92
CA GLN A 84 -6.90 14.29 -21.89
C GLN A 84 -5.56 13.70 -21.47
N ALA A 85 -4.85 14.31 -20.56
CA ALA A 85 -3.51 13.85 -20.15
C ALA A 85 -2.83 14.85 -19.21
N PRO A 86 -1.74 14.47 -18.50
CA PRO A 86 -1.13 13.14 -18.46
C PRO A 86 -1.92 12.14 -17.61
N PHE A 87 -1.86 10.87 -17.95
CA PHE A 87 -2.36 9.76 -17.17
C PHE A 87 -1.18 8.88 -16.71
N PRO A 88 -1.26 8.13 -15.59
CA PRO A 88 -2.41 8.07 -14.65
C PRO A 88 -2.52 9.32 -13.76
N VAL A 89 -3.73 9.55 -13.24
CA VAL A 89 -4.00 10.54 -12.19
C VAL A 89 -4.97 9.95 -11.18
N ASN A 90 -4.93 10.43 -9.95
CA ASN A 90 -5.89 10.01 -8.92
C ASN A 90 -7.28 10.54 -9.25
N ALA A 91 -8.30 9.71 -9.03
CA ALA A 91 -9.69 10.14 -9.08
C ALA A 91 -9.94 11.20 -8.00
N GLN A 92 -10.96 12.01 -8.21
CA GLN A 92 -11.38 13.04 -7.27
C GLN A 92 -12.76 12.70 -6.70
N LEU A 93 -12.94 12.94 -5.41
CA LEU A 93 -14.24 12.79 -4.77
C LEU A 93 -15.22 13.82 -5.29
N ILE A 94 -16.46 13.41 -5.54
CA ILE A 94 -17.53 14.31 -5.93
C ILE A 94 -18.12 14.95 -4.67
N ALA A 95 -17.89 16.26 -4.51
CA ALA A 95 -18.23 16.98 -3.28
C ALA A 95 -19.74 16.97 -2.94
N ASN A 96 -20.60 16.88 -3.94
CA ASN A 96 -22.07 16.85 -3.78
C ASN A 96 -22.67 15.87 -4.78
N PRO A 97 -22.71 14.57 -4.47
CA PRO A 97 -23.34 13.58 -5.31
C PRO A 97 -24.81 13.92 -5.60
N ASN A 98 -25.25 13.63 -6.81
CA ASN A 98 -26.63 13.92 -7.20
C ASN A 98 -27.62 13.12 -6.34
N SER A 99 -28.68 13.76 -5.85
CA SER A 99 -29.67 13.15 -4.95
C SER A 99 -30.45 11.96 -5.57
N ASN A 100 -30.40 11.81 -6.89
CA ASN A 100 -30.99 10.67 -7.60
C ASN A 100 -30.04 9.48 -7.73
N TRP A 101 -28.78 9.65 -7.33
CA TRP A 101 -27.78 8.60 -7.37
C TRP A 101 -27.92 7.64 -6.19
N VAL A 102 -27.32 6.46 -6.31
CA VAL A 102 -27.18 5.53 -5.18
C VAL A 102 -26.54 6.25 -4.01
N ASN A 103 -27.09 6.08 -2.82
CA ASN A 103 -26.54 6.66 -1.60
C ASN A 103 -25.24 5.92 -1.22
N GLU A 104 -24.14 6.66 -0.99
CA GLU A 104 -22.85 6.13 -0.60
C GLU A 104 -22.93 5.23 0.65
N SER A 105 -23.78 5.57 1.61
CA SER A 105 -23.96 4.77 2.83
C SER A 105 -24.39 3.32 2.55
N THR A 106 -24.98 3.04 1.40
CA THR A 106 -25.39 1.67 0.99
C THR A 106 -24.23 0.85 0.45
N VAL A 107 -23.09 1.50 0.14
CA VAL A 107 -21.90 0.88 -0.49
C VAL A 107 -20.65 1.15 0.32
N ALA A 108 -20.78 1.70 1.53
CA ALA A 108 -19.63 2.10 2.35
C ALA A 108 -18.54 0.99 2.41
N PRO A 109 -17.23 1.37 2.37
CA PRO A 109 -16.68 2.73 2.39
C PRO A 109 -16.55 3.41 1.01
N ALA A 110 -17.14 2.88 -0.07
CA ALA A 110 -17.06 3.45 -1.42
C ALA A 110 -17.64 4.87 -1.48
N GLU A 111 -17.02 5.72 -2.29
CA GLU A 111 -17.40 7.11 -2.51
C GLU A 111 -17.60 7.38 -4.01
N TRP A 112 -18.47 8.34 -4.35
CA TRP A 112 -18.61 8.78 -5.75
C TRP A 112 -17.36 9.53 -6.21
N ILE A 113 -16.77 9.06 -7.30
CA ILE A 113 -15.53 9.59 -7.88
C ILE A 113 -15.72 10.01 -9.33
N TRP A 114 -14.90 10.95 -9.77
CA TRP A 114 -14.70 11.33 -11.17
C TRP A 114 -13.26 11.78 -11.39
N VAL A 115 -12.89 12.15 -12.62
CA VAL A 115 -11.56 12.70 -12.93
C VAL A 115 -11.35 14.11 -12.34
N THR A 116 -12.43 14.84 -12.09
CA THR A 116 -12.47 16.17 -11.48
C THR A 116 -13.58 16.23 -10.41
N PRO A 117 -13.44 17.01 -9.33
CA PRO A 117 -14.46 17.09 -8.27
C PRO A 117 -15.81 17.62 -8.76
N ILE A 118 -15.79 18.30 -9.89
CA ILE A 118 -16.94 18.89 -10.59
C ILE A 118 -16.78 18.57 -12.08
N VAL A 119 -17.85 18.05 -12.70
CA VAL A 119 -17.82 17.66 -14.12
C VAL A 119 -17.44 18.82 -15.01
N ALA A 120 -16.43 18.67 -15.84
CA ALA A 120 -15.95 19.71 -16.75
C ALA A 120 -17.01 20.05 -17.81
N PRO A 121 -17.16 21.32 -18.23
CA PRO A 121 -18.16 21.72 -19.23
C PRO A 121 -18.10 20.93 -20.53
N GLY A 122 -16.93 20.50 -20.98
CA GLY A 122 -16.76 19.65 -22.16
C GLY A 122 -17.36 18.28 -22.01
N ASP A 123 -17.31 17.69 -20.82
CA ASP A 123 -17.87 16.37 -20.50
C ASP A 123 -19.39 16.38 -20.44
N LEU A 124 -20.02 17.56 -20.25
CA LEU A 124 -21.47 17.71 -20.24
C LEU A 124 -22.10 17.65 -21.63
N THR A 125 -21.35 18.12 -22.65
CA THR A 125 -21.84 18.30 -24.03
C THR A 125 -21.26 17.28 -24.99
N ASN A 126 -20.23 16.55 -24.60
CA ASN A 126 -19.62 15.47 -25.37
C ASN A 126 -19.76 14.14 -24.62
N SER A 127 -19.87 13.04 -25.34
CA SER A 127 -19.88 11.71 -24.71
C SER A 127 -18.48 11.34 -24.23
N ALA A 128 -18.11 11.93 -23.09
CA ALA A 128 -16.81 11.70 -22.47
C ALA A 128 -16.74 10.31 -21.82
N GLU A 129 -15.62 9.63 -22.00
CA GLU A 129 -15.30 8.38 -21.34
C GLU A 129 -14.00 8.50 -20.57
N TYR A 130 -13.98 7.98 -19.34
CA TYR A 130 -12.77 7.84 -18.54
C TYR A 130 -12.67 6.40 -18.04
N THR A 131 -11.45 5.87 -18.02
CA THR A 131 -11.16 4.53 -17.51
C THR A 131 -10.49 4.64 -16.15
N PHE A 132 -11.13 4.07 -15.16
CA PHE A 132 -10.67 3.94 -13.78
C PHE A 132 -10.06 2.56 -13.59
N GLU A 133 -8.99 2.47 -12.81
CA GLU A 133 -8.28 1.21 -12.57
C GLU A 133 -7.99 1.01 -11.09
N GLU A 134 -8.15 -0.23 -10.67
CA GLU A 134 -7.64 -0.76 -9.41
C GLU A 134 -6.78 -1.97 -9.71
N THR A 135 -5.67 -2.08 -8.99
CA THR A 135 -4.81 -3.26 -9.04
C THR A 135 -4.76 -3.92 -7.66
N PHE A 136 -4.77 -5.23 -7.62
CA PHE A 136 -4.71 -6.01 -6.38
C PHE A 136 -3.99 -7.33 -6.61
N PHE A 137 -3.35 -7.83 -5.57
CA PHE A 137 -2.80 -9.18 -5.58
C PHE A 137 -3.89 -10.17 -5.19
N LEU A 138 -4.01 -11.27 -5.94
CA LEU A 138 -4.92 -12.36 -5.63
C LEU A 138 -4.12 -13.60 -5.31
N GLN A 139 -4.32 -14.15 -4.12
CA GLN A 139 -3.72 -15.42 -3.73
C GLN A 139 -4.77 -16.54 -3.81
N GLY A 140 -4.53 -17.50 -4.70
CA GLY A 140 -5.45 -18.61 -4.92
C GLY A 140 -6.76 -18.26 -5.67
N PRO A 141 -7.61 -19.25 -5.91
CA PRO A 141 -8.91 -19.04 -6.56
C PRO A 141 -9.92 -18.35 -5.62
N ILE A 142 -10.89 -17.63 -6.18
CA ILE A 142 -11.93 -16.96 -5.41
C ILE A 142 -13.10 -17.90 -5.07
N ASP A 143 -13.78 -17.61 -3.96
CA ASP A 143 -15.05 -18.26 -3.61
C ASP A 143 -16.22 -17.41 -4.15
N LEU A 144 -16.82 -17.85 -5.25
CA LEU A 144 -17.95 -17.16 -5.88
C LEU A 144 -19.18 -17.04 -4.97
N THR A 145 -19.31 -17.87 -3.92
CA THR A 145 -20.43 -17.75 -2.98
C THR A 145 -20.34 -16.50 -2.12
N THR A 146 -19.14 -15.94 -1.96
CA THR A 146 -18.89 -14.71 -1.21
C THR A 146 -18.77 -13.48 -2.11
N PHE A 147 -18.72 -13.68 -3.44
CA PHE A 147 -18.53 -12.60 -4.41
C PHE A 147 -19.72 -11.63 -4.39
N ASN A 148 -19.41 -10.37 -4.19
CA ASN A 148 -20.36 -9.27 -4.28
C ASN A 148 -19.75 -8.10 -5.03
N LEU A 149 -20.37 -7.69 -6.12
CA LEU A 149 -20.05 -6.44 -6.82
C LEU A 149 -21.27 -5.52 -6.73
N SER A 150 -21.05 -4.37 -6.12
CA SER A 150 -21.98 -3.25 -6.07
C SER A 150 -21.41 -2.11 -6.91
N LEU A 151 -22.02 -1.78 -8.04
CA LEU A 151 -21.54 -0.74 -8.96
C LEU A 151 -22.70 0.12 -9.43
N ALA A 152 -22.49 1.44 -9.44
CA ALA A 152 -23.35 2.39 -10.13
C ALA A 152 -22.50 3.42 -10.87
N ALA A 153 -22.97 3.87 -12.03
CA ALA A 153 -22.27 4.83 -12.87
C ALA A 153 -23.24 5.77 -13.57
N ASP A 154 -22.89 7.00 -13.72
CA ASP A 154 -23.63 8.01 -14.49
C ASP A 154 -22.81 8.37 -15.74
N ASN A 155 -23.17 7.84 -16.94
CA ASN A 155 -24.35 7.06 -17.28
C ASN A 155 -24.03 5.57 -17.52
N GLY A 156 -23.30 5.25 -18.58
CA GLY A 156 -22.93 3.89 -18.98
C GLY A 156 -21.59 3.45 -18.42
N TYR A 157 -21.37 2.14 -18.32
CA TYR A 157 -20.06 1.61 -17.90
C TYR A 157 -19.68 0.33 -18.65
N LYS A 158 -18.38 0.05 -18.64
CA LYS A 158 -17.78 -1.21 -19.09
C LYS A 158 -16.80 -1.70 -18.03
N LEU A 159 -16.92 -2.96 -17.63
CA LEU A 159 -16.05 -3.63 -16.68
C LEU A 159 -15.12 -4.59 -17.43
N VAL A 160 -13.82 -4.45 -17.19
CA VAL A 160 -12.75 -5.28 -17.76
C VAL A 160 -11.88 -5.81 -16.62
N VAL A 161 -11.51 -7.07 -16.65
CA VAL A 161 -10.59 -7.72 -15.70
C VAL A 161 -9.45 -8.33 -16.51
N ASN A 162 -8.21 -7.94 -16.22
CA ASN A 162 -7.00 -8.40 -16.91
C ASN A 162 -7.15 -8.38 -18.45
N GLY A 163 -7.76 -7.32 -19.00
CA GLY A 163 -8.01 -7.17 -20.44
C GLY A 163 -9.25 -7.92 -20.97
N VAL A 164 -9.92 -8.75 -20.17
CA VAL A 164 -11.14 -9.47 -20.56
C VAL A 164 -12.37 -8.64 -20.21
N THR A 165 -13.24 -8.37 -21.19
CA THR A 165 -14.50 -7.66 -20.96
C THR A 165 -15.51 -8.57 -20.27
N ILE A 166 -15.94 -8.17 -19.06
CA ILE A 166 -16.94 -8.89 -18.26
C ILE A 166 -18.34 -8.35 -18.54
N VAL A 167 -18.48 -7.02 -18.56
CA VAL A 167 -19.75 -6.32 -18.80
C VAL A 167 -19.49 -5.15 -19.75
N ASP A 168 -20.40 -4.94 -20.70
CA ASP A 168 -20.42 -3.73 -21.51
C ASP A 168 -21.84 -3.14 -21.52
N LYS A 169 -22.01 -2.08 -20.76
CA LYS A 169 -23.25 -1.27 -20.64
C LYS A 169 -22.97 0.20 -20.98
N LEU A 170 -21.96 0.49 -21.79
CA LEU A 170 -21.62 1.88 -22.18
C LEU A 170 -22.76 2.60 -22.90
N ALA A 171 -23.64 1.88 -23.61
CA ALA A 171 -24.79 2.44 -24.28
C ALA A 171 -26.01 2.68 -23.36
N VAL A 172 -25.98 2.19 -22.11
CA VAL A 172 -27.09 2.33 -21.16
C VAL A 172 -27.01 3.69 -20.48
N VAL A 173 -28.11 4.43 -20.45
CA VAL A 173 -28.15 5.82 -19.96
C VAL A 173 -28.54 5.98 -18.49
N ARG A 174 -28.88 4.89 -17.79
CA ARG A 174 -29.31 4.93 -16.38
C ARG A 174 -28.75 3.76 -15.61
N ASN A 175 -27.55 3.94 -15.04
CA ASN A 175 -26.92 2.99 -14.12
C ASN A 175 -26.57 3.65 -12.77
N PHE A 176 -27.06 4.85 -12.52
CA PHE A 176 -26.66 5.67 -11.36
C PHE A 176 -27.60 5.56 -10.15
N ASN A 177 -28.85 5.17 -10.35
CA ASN A 177 -29.88 5.16 -9.31
C ASN A 177 -30.12 3.77 -8.69
N THR A 178 -29.46 2.75 -9.19
CA THR A 178 -29.51 1.38 -8.68
C THR A 178 -28.13 0.73 -8.77
N LEU A 179 -27.83 -0.14 -7.82
CA LEU A 179 -26.67 -0.99 -7.91
C LEU A 179 -26.86 -2.05 -9.00
N ASN A 180 -25.82 -2.31 -9.76
CA ASN A 180 -25.80 -3.26 -10.87
C ASN A 180 -24.95 -4.48 -10.49
N PRO A 181 -25.53 -5.53 -9.88
CA PRO A 181 -24.80 -6.76 -9.59
C PRO A 181 -24.50 -7.51 -10.90
N LEU A 182 -23.47 -8.34 -10.87
CA LEU A 182 -23.20 -9.27 -11.96
C LEU A 182 -24.18 -10.43 -11.95
N THR A 183 -24.58 -10.86 -13.11
CA THR A 183 -25.29 -12.15 -13.30
C THR A 183 -24.33 -13.32 -12.99
N SER A 184 -24.86 -14.52 -12.74
CA SER A 184 -24.01 -15.68 -12.48
C SER A 184 -23.03 -15.99 -13.62
N ALA A 185 -23.40 -15.75 -14.88
CA ALA A 185 -22.52 -15.91 -16.03
C ALA A 185 -21.39 -14.86 -16.04
N GLU A 186 -21.69 -13.60 -15.69
CA GLU A 186 -20.70 -12.54 -15.57
C GLU A 186 -19.77 -12.76 -14.37
N GLN A 187 -20.27 -13.32 -13.25
CA GLN A 187 -19.43 -13.72 -12.11
C GLN A 187 -18.44 -14.82 -12.49
N SER A 188 -18.88 -15.84 -13.21
CA SER A 188 -17.99 -16.91 -13.72
C SER A 188 -16.98 -16.37 -14.72
N ALA A 189 -17.35 -15.39 -15.55
CA ALA A 189 -16.43 -14.73 -16.47
C ALA A 189 -15.41 -13.86 -15.71
N PHE A 190 -15.83 -13.19 -14.64
CA PHE A 190 -14.95 -12.43 -13.75
C PHE A 190 -13.90 -13.35 -13.10
N GLU A 191 -14.33 -14.47 -12.50
CA GLU A 191 -13.44 -15.48 -11.93
C GLU A 191 -12.43 -16.01 -12.96
N ALA A 192 -12.92 -16.42 -14.14
CA ALA A 192 -12.08 -16.96 -15.21
C ALA A 192 -11.06 -15.95 -15.76
N ALA A 193 -11.30 -14.65 -15.61
CA ALA A 193 -10.39 -13.59 -16.02
C ALA A 193 -9.32 -13.26 -14.96
N LEU A 194 -9.48 -13.72 -13.72
CA LEU A 194 -8.51 -13.51 -12.66
C LEU A 194 -7.30 -14.45 -12.81
N ASN A 195 -6.13 -13.95 -12.43
CA ASN A 195 -4.88 -14.71 -12.38
C ASN A 195 -4.56 -14.99 -10.89
N PRO A 196 -4.78 -16.22 -10.40
CA PRO A 196 -4.38 -16.61 -9.04
C PRO A 196 -2.87 -16.47 -8.84
N ASN A 197 -2.46 -16.11 -7.62
CA ASN A 197 -1.06 -15.89 -7.21
C ASN A 197 -0.36 -14.82 -8.05
N SER A 198 -1.09 -13.79 -8.47
CA SER A 198 -0.59 -12.73 -9.33
C SER A 198 -1.29 -11.41 -9.10
N GLN A 199 -0.65 -10.35 -9.58
CA GLN A 199 -1.29 -9.03 -9.71
C GLN A 199 -2.43 -9.11 -10.71
N ASN A 200 -3.55 -8.52 -10.35
CA ASN A 200 -4.73 -8.40 -11.19
C ASN A 200 -5.12 -6.94 -11.37
N SER A 201 -5.73 -6.61 -12.49
CA SER A 201 -6.26 -5.28 -12.80
C SER A 201 -7.75 -5.35 -13.05
N ILE A 202 -8.49 -4.44 -12.42
CA ILE A 202 -9.90 -4.19 -12.71
C ILE A 202 -10.01 -2.79 -13.31
N GLN A 203 -10.55 -2.70 -14.52
CA GLN A 203 -10.75 -1.44 -15.20
C GLN A 203 -12.24 -1.19 -15.41
N ILE A 204 -12.70 0.00 -15.04
CA ILE A 204 -14.09 0.43 -15.23
C ILE A 204 -14.08 1.69 -16.10
N THR A 205 -14.50 1.55 -17.35
CA THR A 205 -14.72 2.70 -18.23
C THR A 205 -16.12 3.23 -18.00
N VAL A 206 -16.25 4.52 -17.71
CA VAL A 206 -17.54 5.19 -17.53
C VAL A 206 -17.75 6.21 -18.64
N ARG A 207 -18.93 6.19 -19.24
CA ARG A 207 -19.35 7.17 -20.23
C ARG A 207 -20.37 8.12 -19.62
N ASN A 208 -20.10 9.44 -19.67
CA ASN A 208 -21.11 10.46 -19.51
C ASN A 208 -21.76 10.76 -20.87
N THR A 209 -23.06 10.49 -21.01
CA THR A 209 -23.76 10.71 -22.27
C THR A 209 -24.01 12.21 -22.49
N ALA A 210 -23.63 12.70 -23.65
CA ALA A 210 -23.82 14.11 -24.03
C ALA A 210 -25.30 14.54 -24.00
N VAL A 211 -25.57 15.67 -23.34
CA VAL A 211 -26.89 16.32 -23.33
C VAL A 211 -26.72 17.81 -23.69
N ALA A 212 -27.26 18.21 -24.84
CA ALA A 212 -27.13 19.59 -25.33
C ALA A 212 -27.80 20.59 -24.36
N GLY A 213 -27.06 21.64 -24.01
CA GLY A 213 -27.53 22.69 -23.10
C GLY A 213 -27.57 22.29 -21.63
N SER A 214 -27.01 21.13 -21.28
CA SER A 214 -26.94 20.66 -19.89
C SER A 214 -25.92 21.46 -19.04
N ASN A 215 -26.10 21.34 -17.73
CA ASN A 215 -25.17 21.81 -16.71
C ASN A 215 -24.89 20.68 -15.71
N GLN A 216 -24.03 20.92 -14.75
CA GLN A 216 -23.62 19.94 -13.75
C GLN A 216 -24.79 19.31 -12.95
N ASN A 217 -25.87 20.06 -12.72
CA ASN A 217 -27.03 19.55 -11.99
C ASN A 217 -27.94 18.67 -12.85
N SER A 218 -27.96 18.93 -14.17
CA SER A 218 -28.84 18.23 -15.14
C SER A 218 -28.14 17.07 -15.88
N ASN A 219 -26.82 17.05 -15.92
CA ASN A 219 -26.01 15.99 -16.51
C ASN A 219 -24.72 15.78 -15.70
N PRO A 220 -24.82 15.32 -14.45
CA PRO A 220 -23.64 14.96 -13.66
C PRO A 220 -22.97 13.73 -14.24
N ALA A 221 -21.75 13.42 -13.76
CA ALA A 221 -21.03 12.20 -14.09
C ALA A 221 -20.33 11.65 -12.85
N GLY A 222 -20.28 10.34 -12.72
CA GLY A 222 -19.64 9.71 -11.57
C GLY A 222 -19.62 8.19 -11.66
N LEU A 223 -18.79 7.61 -10.80
CA LEU A 223 -18.63 6.18 -10.59
C LEU A 223 -18.59 5.91 -9.08
N ILE A 224 -19.33 4.90 -8.64
CA ILE A 224 -19.20 4.31 -7.30
C ILE A 224 -19.20 2.79 -7.45
N TYR A 225 -18.30 2.12 -6.75
CA TYR A 225 -18.27 0.66 -6.72
C TYR A 225 -17.64 0.13 -5.44
N LYS A 226 -18.07 -1.10 -5.10
CA LYS A 226 -17.44 -1.95 -4.10
C LYS A 226 -17.44 -3.38 -4.59
N ILE A 227 -16.31 -4.04 -4.52
CA ILE A 227 -16.10 -5.42 -4.90
C ILE A 227 -15.57 -6.15 -3.69
N VAL A 228 -16.22 -7.22 -3.28
CA VAL A 228 -15.82 -8.05 -2.13
C VAL A 228 -15.90 -9.51 -2.54
N PHE A 229 -14.89 -10.28 -2.20
CA PHE A 229 -14.88 -11.73 -2.29
C PHE A 229 -13.84 -12.33 -1.33
N THR A 230 -13.97 -13.62 -1.03
CA THR A 230 -12.96 -14.39 -0.29
C THR A 230 -12.30 -15.44 -1.18
N ASN A 231 -11.13 -15.92 -0.78
CA ASN A 231 -10.45 -17.02 -1.45
C ASN A 231 -11.08 -18.36 -1.00
N GLN A 232 -11.08 -19.36 -1.87
CA GLN A 232 -11.64 -20.69 -1.58
C GLN A 232 -10.94 -21.40 -0.40
N ASP A 233 -9.64 -21.17 -0.26
CA ASP A 233 -8.82 -21.81 0.76
C ASP A 233 -8.95 -21.17 2.15
N CYS A 234 -9.76 -20.13 2.28
CA CYS A 234 -10.06 -19.43 3.53
C CYS A 234 -11.26 -20.01 4.29
N ALA A 235 -11.57 -21.27 4.11
CA ALA A 235 -12.69 -21.93 4.76
C ALA A 235 -12.53 -22.00 6.28
N ALA A 236 -13.65 -21.95 7.00
CA ALA A 236 -13.78 -21.92 8.45
C ALA A 236 -12.79 -22.85 9.19
N GLY A 237 -11.90 -22.27 9.98
CA GLY A 237 -10.90 -23.01 10.77
C GLY A 237 -9.46 -22.66 10.50
N VAL A 238 -9.20 -21.67 9.64
CA VAL A 238 -7.84 -21.16 9.38
C VAL A 238 -7.33 -20.48 10.65
N ALA A 239 -6.07 -20.80 11.01
CA ALA A 239 -5.38 -20.26 12.16
C ALA A 239 -5.44 -18.72 12.20
N ASP A 240 -5.34 -18.13 13.38
CA ASP A 240 -5.34 -16.68 13.63
C ASP A 240 -4.47 -15.88 12.64
N PHE A 241 -3.31 -16.44 12.25
CA PHE A 241 -2.43 -15.89 11.24
C PHE A 241 -3.13 -15.58 9.90
N GLN A 242 -3.94 -16.51 9.37
CA GLN A 242 -4.62 -16.32 8.09
C GLN A 242 -5.69 -15.21 8.14
N GLN A 243 -6.18 -14.88 9.33
CA GLN A 243 -7.15 -13.79 9.52
C GLN A 243 -6.48 -12.43 9.67
N LYS A 244 -5.21 -12.40 10.08
CA LYS A 244 -4.46 -11.19 10.40
C LYS A 244 -3.40 -10.82 9.38
N CYS A 245 -2.90 -11.80 8.61
CA CYS A 245 -1.92 -11.51 7.60
C CYS A 245 -2.55 -10.72 6.44
N GLU A 246 -1.88 -9.67 6.01
CA GLU A 246 -2.33 -8.80 4.93
C GLU A 246 -1.31 -8.75 3.80
N LEU A 247 -1.78 -8.98 2.58
CA LEU A 247 -1.01 -8.73 1.36
C LEU A 247 -1.66 -7.59 0.59
N TRP A 248 -0.85 -6.70 0.01
CA TRP A 248 -1.35 -5.58 -0.79
C TRP A 248 -0.46 -5.28 -1.98
N ALA A 249 -1.09 -4.71 -3.02
CA ALA A 249 -0.40 -4.22 -4.20
C ALA A 249 0.36 -2.90 -3.91
N THR A 250 1.19 -2.50 -4.85
CA THR A 250 1.97 -1.26 -4.80
C THR A 250 1.08 -0.04 -4.52
N LYS A 251 1.31 0.62 -3.38
CA LYS A 251 0.60 1.83 -2.94
C LYS A 251 1.41 2.59 -1.89
N ASP A 252 0.93 3.78 -1.55
CA ASP A 252 1.37 4.52 -0.38
C ASP A 252 0.85 3.82 0.88
N LEU A 253 1.71 3.70 1.91
CA LEU A 253 1.31 3.11 3.18
C LEU A 253 0.43 4.08 3.98
N THR A 254 -0.67 3.59 4.52
CA THR A 254 -1.61 4.37 5.34
C THR A 254 -1.87 3.74 6.70
N THR A 255 -2.39 2.52 6.72
CA THR A 255 -2.77 1.78 7.93
C THR A 255 -2.31 0.32 7.88
N GLU A 256 -1.55 -0.04 6.87
CA GLU A 256 -1.09 -1.41 6.63
C GLU A 256 -0.07 -1.83 7.70
N THR A 257 -0.18 -3.07 8.14
CA THR A 257 0.74 -3.70 9.09
C THR A 257 1.44 -4.89 8.45
N PHE A 258 2.79 -4.92 8.51
CA PHE A 258 3.56 -6.06 8.02
C PHE A 258 3.55 -7.26 8.99
N PHE A 259 3.31 -7.00 10.25
CA PHE A 259 3.36 -8.00 11.32
C PHE A 259 2.20 -7.74 12.27
N ASP A 260 1.24 -8.65 12.34
CA ASP A 260 0.18 -8.70 13.37
C ASP A 260 -0.02 -10.16 13.79
N PHE A 261 0.83 -10.61 14.69
CA PHE A 261 0.78 -11.97 15.20
C PHE A 261 0.33 -11.97 16.64
N SER A 262 -0.54 -12.89 17.00
CA SER A 262 -0.89 -13.20 18.38
C SER A 262 -0.56 -14.67 18.70
N ASP A 263 -0.43 -14.98 19.95
CA ASP A 263 -0.13 -16.35 20.44
C ASP A 263 1.16 -16.95 19.86
N ILE A 264 2.18 -16.08 19.61
CA ILE A 264 3.50 -16.54 19.15
C ILE A 264 4.23 -17.27 20.28
N LYS A 265 4.97 -18.32 19.90
CA LYS A 265 5.66 -19.24 20.81
C LYS A 265 7.14 -19.35 20.48
N PRO A 266 7.99 -19.77 21.43
CA PRO A 266 9.36 -20.13 21.14
C PRO A 266 9.46 -21.06 19.92
N GLN A 267 10.39 -20.79 18.99
CA GLN A 267 10.62 -21.46 17.73
C GLN A 267 9.66 -21.04 16.59
N ASP A 268 8.62 -20.26 16.86
CA ASP A 268 7.83 -19.69 15.78
C ASP A 268 8.70 -18.79 14.91
N SER A 269 8.43 -18.81 13.62
CA SER A 269 9.23 -18.10 12.62
C SER A 269 8.39 -17.76 11.40
N GLY A 270 8.84 -16.80 10.62
CA GLY A 270 8.17 -16.45 9.40
C GLY A 270 8.99 -15.56 8.49
N THR A 271 8.40 -15.19 7.37
CA THR A 271 9.01 -14.33 6.36
C THR A 271 8.04 -13.29 5.86
N ASN A 272 8.56 -12.13 5.43
CA ASN A 272 7.82 -11.10 4.74
C ASN A 272 8.59 -10.70 3.48
N LEU A 273 7.93 -10.67 2.34
CA LEU A 273 8.48 -10.16 1.08
C LEU A 273 7.87 -8.80 0.79
N ILE A 274 8.71 -7.78 0.83
CA ILE A 274 8.34 -6.37 0.69
C ILE A 274 9.01 -5.83 -0.55
N SER A 275 8.29 -5.08 -1.39
CA SER A 275 8.88 -4.38 -2.51
C SER A 275 8.98 -2.88 -2.28
N LEU A 276 10.05 -2.30 -2.82
CA LEU A 276 10.34 -0.88 -2.88
C LEU A 276 10.19 -0.44 -4.34
N ASN A 277 9.16 0.31 -4.64
CA ASN A 277 8.83 0.75 -6.00
C ASN A 277 9.16 2.24 -6.15
N VAL A 278 10.14 2.56 -6.98
CA VAL A 278 10.54 3.93 -7.30
C VAL A 278 10.06 4.27 -8.70
N THR A 279 9.17 5.26 -8.82
CA THR A 279 8.43 5.50 -10.07
C THR A 279 9.08 6.51 -11.01
N SER A 280 10.15 7.23 -10.60
CA SER A 280 10.66 8.34 -11.40
C SER A 280 12.19 8.34 -11.56
N ASN A 281 12.91 8.74 -10.54
CA ASN A 281 14.35 8.97 -10.59
C ASN A 281 15.12 7.95 -9.77
N ASP A 282 16.43 7.77 -10.06
CA ASP A 282 17.30 6.99 -9.21
C ASP A 282 17.25 7.49 -7.77
N ALA A 283 17.10 6.58 -6.82
CA ALA A 283 16.92 6.89 -5.40
C ALA A 283 17.88 6.12 -4.50
N PHE A 284 18.25 6.74 -3.40
CA PHE A 284 18.67 6.06 -2.19
C PHE A 284 17.46 5.72 -1.34
N ALA A 285 17.52 4.62 -0.58
CA ALA A 285 16.40 4.15 0.23
C ALA A 285 16.88 3.60 1.57
N CYS A 286 16.13 3.95 2.62
CA CYS A 286 16.36 3.49 3.98
C CYS A 286 15.11 2.82 4.53
N MET A 287 15.31 1.82 5.36
CA MET A 287 14.29 1.21 6.20
C MET A 287 14.64 1.45 7.66
N ASN A 288 13.73 1.95 8.45
CA ASN A 288 13.93 2.26 9.86
C ASN A 288 12.94 1.49 10.73
N VAL A 289 13.42 0.96 11.84
CA VAL A 289 12.58 0.39 12.90
C VAL A 289 12.54 1.38 14.05
N VAL A 290 11.38 2.02 14.24
CA VAL A 290 11.20 3.13 15.19
C VAL A 290 10.06 2.85 16.16
N ASN A 291 9.87 3.70 17.17
CA ASN A 291 8.76 3.64 18.15
C ASN A 291 8.64 2.26 18.80
N LYS A 292 9.78 1.63 19.12
CA LYS A 292 9.84 0.30 19.73
C LYS A 292 9.35 0.34 21.16
N VAL A 293 8.41 -0.54 21.46
CA VAL A 293 7.85 -0.76 22.80
C VAL A 293 7.84 -2.25 23.07
N ASP A 294 8.33 -2.62 24.24
CA ASP A 294 8.35 -4.00 24.74
C ASP A 294 7.51 -4.02 26.01
N ASP A 295 6.24 -4.45 25.88
CA ASP A 295 5.23 -4.37 26.93
C ASP A 295 5.06 -5.71 27.65
N GLU A 296 5.13 -5.66 28.97
CA GLU A 296 4.73 -6.71 29.88
C GLU A 296 3.21 -6.62 30.15
N ASN A 297 2.46 -7.63 29.73
CA ASN A 297 1.03 -7.67 30.02
C ASN A 297 0.74 -8.28 31.38
N THR A 298 1.42 -9.37 31.76
CA THR A 298 1.21 -10.06 33.01
C THR A 298 2.33 -11.08 33.25
N ILE A 299 3.03 -11.02 34.36
CA ILE A 299 4.01 -12.06 34.73
C ILE A 299 3.26 -13.32 35.17
N ASN A 300 3.34 -14.37 34.39
CA ASN A 300 2.79 -15.70 34.76
C ASN A 300 3.83 -16.60 35.45
N ASN A 301 3.42 -17.80 35.90
CA ASN A 301 4.33 -18.70 36.60
C ASN A 301 5.53 -19.17 35.75
N PRO A 302 5.39 -19.54 34.48
CA PRO A 302 6.55 -19.87 33.62
C PRO A 302 7.54 -18.74 33.46
N GLU A 303 7.10 -17.50 33.32
CA GLU A 303 7.95 -16.30 33.22
C GLU A 303 8.72 -16.08 34.52
N ALA A 304 8.03 -16.03 35.63
CA ALA A 304 8.64 -15.90 36.96
C ALA A 304 9.68 -16.98 37.24
N ASN A 305 9.39 -18.26 36.86
CA ASN A 305 10.32 -19.38 36.99
C ASN A 305 11.53 -19.27 36.05
N SER A 306 11.39 -18.53 34.96
CA SER A 306 12.48 -18.22 34.01
C SER A 306 13.27 -16.96 34.40
N GLY A 307 12.91 -16.34 35.53
CA GLY A 307 13.62 -15.23 36.14
C GLY A 307 13.08 -13.86 35.76
N ASP A 308 11.90 -13.79 35.15
CA ASP A 308 11.22 -12.51 34.95
C ASP A 308 10.63 -12.05 36.30
N THR A 309 10.97 -10.83 36.67
CA THR A 309 10.57 -10.16 37.92
C THR A 309 10.27 -8.68 37.70
N THR A 310 10.22 -8.21 36.45
CA THR A 310 10.10 -6.81 36.11
C THR A 310 8.76 -6.55 35.43
N ALA A 311 8.39 -5.29 35.26
CA ALA A 311 7.22 -4.87 34.52
C ALA A 311 7.62 -4.39 33.11
N ALA A 312 8.74 -4.86 32.61
CA ALA A 312 9.22 -4.58 31.25
C ALA A 312 9.12 -5.88 30.44
N GLY A 313 8.55 -5.83 29.26
CA GLY A 313 8.46 -7.00 28.38
C GLY A 313 9.84 -7.40 27.82
N GLU A 314 10.01 -8.65 27.53
CA GLU A 314 11.26 -9.25 27.05
C GLU A 314 11.16 -9.74 25.59
N MET A 315 9.99 -9.66 24.95
CA MET A 315 9.75 -10.19 23.60
C MET A 315 10.79 -9.69 22.58
N GLY A 316 11.11 -8.40 22.61
CA GLY A 316 12.11 -7.80 21.72
C GLY A 316 13.54 -8.30 21.93
N SER A 317 13.81 -8.93 23.08
CA SER A 317 15.09 -9.56 23.42
C SER A 317 15.21 -11.01 22.94
N PHE A 318 14.12 -11.59 22.49
CA PHE A 318 14.06 -12.98 21.99
C PHE A 318 13.55 -13.06 20.55
N LEU A 319 12.98 -12.00 20.01
CA LEU A 319 12.62 -11.89 18.60
C LEU A 319 13.87 -11.51 17.79
N THR A 320 14.38 -12.43 16.99
CA THR A 320 15.51 -12.19 16.08
C THR A 320 14.99 -11.98 14.66
N VAL A 321 15.49 -10.94 14.00
CA VAL A 321 15.14 -10.59 12.62
C VAL A 321 16.40 -10.49 11.78
N ARG A 322 16.33 -10.88 10.50
CA ARG A 322 17.38 -10.69 9.50
C ARG A 322 16.78 -10.31 8.16
N GLY A 323 17.56 -9.61 7.33
CA GLY A 323 17.10 -9.12 6.04
C GLY A 323 18.01 -9.48 4.89
N PHE A 324 17.41 -9.67 3.73
CA PHE A 324 18.10 -10.03 2.50
C PHE A 324 17.58 -9.18 1.33
N TYR A 325 18.46 -8.86 0.40
CA TYR A 325 18.04 -8.51 -0.94
C TYR A 325 17.38 -9.75 -1.56
N SER A 326 16.35 -9.53 -2.35
CA SER A 326 15.56 -10.63 -2.91
C SER A 326 15.08 -10.32 -4.32
N ASP A 327 14.61 -11.32 -5.02
CA ASP A 327 13.83 -11.14 -6.25
C ASP A 327 12.32 -11.17 -5.99
N ALA A 328 11.52 -10.97 -7.04
CA ALA A 328 10.07 -10.98 -6.97
C ALA A 328 9.46 -12.30 -6.50
N ALA A 329 10.20 -13.41 -6.65
CA ALA A 329 9.78 -14.74 -6.19
C ALA A 329 10.20 -15.03 -4.74
N GLY A 330 10.88 -14.08 -4.07
CA GLY A 330 11.38 -14.25 -2.72
C GLY A 330 12.64 -15.09 -2.62
N VAL A 331 13.37 -15.30 -3.73
CA VAL A 331 14.67 -15.97 -3.72
C VAL A 331 15.70 -15.03 -3.09
N ILE A 332 16.35 -15.52 -2.04
CA ILE A 332 17.33 -14.76 -1.26
C ILE A 332 18.59 -14.51 -2.08
N GLY A 333 19.00 -13.24 -2.14
CA GLY A 333 20.27 -12.76 -2.63
C GLY A 333 21.26 -12.51 -1.48
N ASP A 334 21.98 -11.39 -1.56
CA ASP A 334 22.93 -10.96 -0.54
C ASP A 334 22.25 -10.56 0.77
N VAL A 335 23.00 -10.65 1.87
CA VAL A 335 22.52 -10.21 3.20
C VAL A 335 22.40 -8.69 3.23
N LEU A 336 21.20 -8.18 3.51
CA LEU A 336 20.96 -6.77 3.75
C LEU A 336 21.41 -6.38 5.19
N PHE A 337 20.95 -7.15 6.17
CA PHE A 337 21.45 -7.06 7.55
C PHE A 337 21.45 -8.43 8.23
N PRO A 338 22.42 -8.71 9.12
CA PRO A 338 22.52 -9.99 9.80
C PRO A 338 21.41 -10.18 10.83
N ALA A 339 21.30 -11.40 11.37
CA ALA A 339 20.41 -11.71 12.48
C ALA A 339 20.66 -10.78 13.65
N THR A 340 19.65 -9.99 14.02
CA THR A 340 19.68 -8.92 15.01
C THR A 340 18.42 -9.00 15.86
N LEU A 341 18.54 -8.74 17.15
CA LEU A 341 17.36 -8.69 18.03
C LEU A 341 16.46 -7.52 17.64
N ALA A 342 15.14 -7.74 17.68
CA ALA A 342 14.15 -6.73 17.24
C ALA A 342 14.30 -5.41 18.02
N LYS A 343 14.58 -5.46 19.31
CA LYS A 343 14.84 -4.28 20.14
C LYS A 343 16.05 -3.46 19.68
N ASP A 344 17.05 -4.11 19.08
CA ASP A 344 18.32 -3.50 18.65
C ASP A 344 18.30 -3.05 17.18
N LEU A 345 17.26 -3.39 16.42
CA LEU A 345 17.08 -2.89 15.07
C LEU A 345 16.90 -1.36 15.07
N GLY A 346 17.49 -0.72 14.11
CA GLY A 346 17.39 0.74 13.90
C GLY A 346 17.32 1.06 12.42
N THR A 347 18.21 1.92 11.96
CA THR A 347 18.34 2.24 10.53
C THR A 347 19.00 1.11 9.76
N ILE A 348 18.42 0.74 8.65
CA ILE A 348 18.91 -0.23 7.68
C ILE A 348 19.05 0.49 6.34
N ALA A 349 20.27 0.66 5.87
CA ALA A 349 20.54 1.21 4.56
C ALA A 349 20.26 0.16 3.49
N TYR A 350 19.15 0.29 2.79
CA TYR A 350 18.88 -0.54 1.61
C TYR A 350 19.82 -0.12 0.47
N ALA A 351 19.91 1.18 0.22
CA ALA A 351 20.77 1.77 -0.79
C ALA A 351 21.14 3.20 -0.38
N ASP A 352 22.42 3.50 -0.24
CA ASP A 352 22.93 4.83 0.08
C ASP A 352 24.38 5.01 -0.41
N SER A 353 25.03 6.10 -0.03
CA SER A 353 26.42 6.37 -0.42
C SER A 353 27.42 5.40 0.20
N VAL A 354 27.13 4.85 1.38
CA VAL A 354 28.00 3.89 2.10
C VAL A 354 27.91 2.50 1.46
N THR A 355 26.71 2.03 1.17
CA THR A 355 26.49 0.77 0.44
C THR A 355 26.93 0.86 -1.01
N ASN A 356 27.11 2.09 -1.52
CA ASN A 356 27.43 2.40 -2.91
C ASN A 356 26.46 1.75 -3.92
N THR A 357 25.19 1.64 -3.51
CA THR A 357 24.07 1.13 -4.33
C THR A 357 22.97 2.18 -4.43
N PHE A 358 22.04 1.99 -5.34
CA PHE A 358 20.85 2.83 -5.50
C PHE A 358 19.74 2.03 -6.18
N ILE A 359 18.50 2.45 -5.99
CA ILE A 359 17.35 1.93 -6.72
C ILE A 359 17.22 2.74 -8.02
N PRO A 360 17.34 2.12 -9.21
CA PRO A 360 17.12 2.82 -10.47
C PRO A 360 15.68 3.32 -10.59
N GLY A 361 15.49 4.47 -11.22
CA GLY A 361 14.14 4.98 -11.50
C GLY A 361 13.30 4.04 -12.34
N ASN A 362 12.01 3.96 -12.07
CA ASN A 362 11.04 3.03 -12.68
C ASN A 362 11.40 1.54 -12.49
N THR A 363 11.97 1.20 -11.33
CA THR A 363 12.25 -0.19 -10.96
C THR A 363 11.59 -0.55 -9.64
N THR A 364 11.46 -1.84 -9.44
CA THR A 364 11.00 -2.46 -8.20
C THR A 364 12.12 -3.33 -7.65
N GLU A 365 12.47 -3.08 -6.41
CA GLU A 365 13.44 -3.88 -5.66
C GLU A 365 12.74 -4.60 -4.50
N TYR A 366 13.32 -5.68 -4.00
CA TYR A 366 12.68 -6.52 -3.01
C TYR A 366 13.56 -6.74 -1.78
N VAL A 367 12.92 -6.69 -0.61
CA VAL A 367 13.48 -7.06 0.69
C VAL A 367 12.74 -8.29 1.19
N LYS A 368 13.47 -9.35 1.53
CA LYS A 368 12.93 -10.45 2.31
C LYS A 368 13.39 -10.34 3.75
N LEU A 369 12.43 -10.14 4.64
CA LEU A 369 12.65 -10.21 6.08
C LEU A 369 12.33 -11.62 6.58
N GLU A 370 13.16 -12.15 7.44
CA GLU A 370 12.91 -13.40 8.16
C GLU A 370 12.98 -13.13 9.65
N TRP A 371 12.06 -13.69 10.42
CA TRP A 371 12.01 -13.53 11.86
C TRP A 371 11.88 -14.88 12.58
N CYS A 372 12.31 -14.93 13.83
CA CYS A 372 12.36 -16.12 14.66
C CYS A 372 12.20 -15.73 16.13
N ILE A 373 11.30 -16.38 16.86
CA ILE A 373 11.27 -16.34 18.32
C ILE A 373 12.31 -17.31 18.84
N GLY A 374 13.52 -16.78 19.04
CA GLY A 374 14.73 -17.53 19.34
C GLY A 374 15.91 -17.04 18.49
N ASN A 375 16.81 -17.95 18.13
CA ASN A 375 17.98 -17.68 17.31
C ASN A 375 17.91 -18.43 15.98
N PHE A 376 18.49 -17.86 14.93
CA PHE A 376 18.68 -18.59 13.68
C PHE A 376 19.89 -19.54 13.80
N ASN A 377 19.68 -20.82 13.49
CA ASN A 377 20.73 -21.80 13.30
C ASN A 377 21.55 -21.50 12.03
N THR A 378 22.72 -22.13 11.92
CA THR A 378 23.60 -22.00 10.75
C THR A 378 22.96 -22.48 9.44
N ASN A 379 21.95 -23.36 9.50
CA ASN A 379 21.16 -23.81 8.35
C ASN A 379 19.94 -22.91 8.06
N GLY A 380 19.78 -21.83 8.81
CA GLY A 380 18.71 -20.85 8.62
C GLY A 380 17.40 -21.18 9.35
N THR A 381 17.27 -22.30 10.02
CA THR A 381 16.08 -22.64 10.82
C THR A 381 16.04 -21.89 12.14
N CYS A 382 14.84 -21.66 12.66
CA CYS A 382 14.61 -21.05 13.97
C CYS A 382 14.87 -22.07 15.08
N ASP A 383 15.62 -21.67 16.10
CA ASP A 383 15.84 -22.43 17.34
C ASP A 383 15.26 -21.66 18.51
N GLY A 384 14.15 -22.15 19.04
CA GLY A 384 13.50 -21.62 20.22
C GLY A 384 13.99 -22.25 21.52
N ASN A 385 14.95 -23.17 21.48
CA ASN A 385 15.48 -23.82 22.69
C ASN A 385 16.68 -23.02 23.26
N ILE A 386 16.41 -21.78 23.65
CA ILE A 386 17.40 -20.89 24.24
C ILE A 386 17.05 -20.59 25.71
N PRO A 387 18.05 -20.31 26.57
CA PRO A 387 17.79 -20.04 27.99
C PRO A 387 16.84 -18.85 28.21
N ASN A 388 15.96 -18.99 29.16
CA ASN A 388 15.04 -17.95 29.62
C ASN A 388 13.99 -17.47 28.59
N ILE A 389 13.84 -18.12 27.45
CA ILE A 389 12.89 -17.70 26.42
C ILE A 389 11.42 -17.68 26.91
N ASN A 390 11.10 -18.43 27.97
CA ASN A 390 9.78 -18.38 28.60
C ASN A 390 9.48 -17.03 29.29
N GLN A 391 10.44 -16.11 29.39
CA GLN A 391 10.18 -14.74 29.82
C GLN A 391 9.35 -13.94 28.82
N THR A 392 9.14 -14.44 27.59
CA THR A 392 8.35 -13.78 26.56
C THR A 392 6.87 -14.17 26.58
N GLN A 393 6.43 -15.03 27.49
CA GLN A 393 5.03 -15.42 27.55
C GLN A 393 4.20 -14.24 28.02
N THR A 394 3.06 -13.99 27.34
CA THR A 394 2.18 -12.85 27.55
C THR A 394 2.72 -11.49 27.13
N ASP A 395 4.00 -11.35 26.80
CA ASP A 395 4.61 -10.11 26.33
C ASP A 395 4.15 -9.69 24.93
N GLN A 396 4.32 -8.41 24.65
CA GLN A 396 4.07 -7.82 23.35
C GLN A 396 5.23 -6.93 22.93
N PHE A 397 5.74 -7.12 21.72
CA PHE A 397 6.67 -6.20 21.07
C PHE A 397 5.99 -5.44 19.95
N ILE A 398 6.03 -4.12 20.01
CA ILE A 398 5.46 -3.20 19.01
C ILE A 398 6.59 -2.36 18.42
N ALA A 399 6.56 -2.14 17.11
CA ALA A 399 7.45 -1.22 16.43
C ALA A 399 6.83 -0.73 15.13
N ASP A 400 7.22 0.46 14.68
CA ASP A 400 6.89 0.97 13.36
C ASP A 400 8.01 0.64 12.37
N LEU A 401 7.64 0.19 11.17
CA LEU A 401 8.55 0.00 10.06
C LEU A 401 8.36 1.15 9.07
N GLN A 402 9.38 1.99 8.95
CA GLN A 402 9.36 3.20 8.14
C GLN A 402 10.29 3.05 6.94
N PHE A 403 9.79 3.36 5.74
CA PHE A 403 10.56 3.41 4.52
C PHE A 403 10.72 4.86 4.07
N SER A 404 11.93 5.21 3.61
CA SER A 404 12.19 6.54 3.05
C SER A 404 13.06 6.43 1.81
N ALA A 405 12.82 7.33 0.86
CA ALA A 405 13.66 7.45 -0.33
C ALA A 405 14.02 8.91 -0.59
N ILE A 406 15.22 9.12 -1.16
CA ILE A 406 15.71 10.42 -1.57
C ILE A 406 16.36 10.31 -2.95
N GLN A 407 16.17 11.34 -3.79
CA GLN A 407 16.77 11.37 -5.11
C GLN A 407 18.30 11.35 -5.05
N LYS A 408 18.92 10.37 -5.73
CA LYS A 408 20.39 10.21 -5.76
C LYS A 408 21.11 11.39 -6.40
N ARG A 409 20.56 11.93 -7.50
CA ARG A 409 21.24 12.92 -8.37
C ARG A 409 21.77 14.14 -7.63
N ASN A 410 21.05 14.64 -6.64
CA ASN A 410 21.42 15.84 -5.89
C ASN A 410 21.92 15.54 -4.47
N ASN A 411 22.05 14.27 -4.12
CA ASN A 411 22.37 13.79 -2.78
C ASN A 411 23.45 12.67 -2.80
N ALA A 412 24.50 12.87 -3.60
CA ALA A 412 25.51 11.84 -3.86
C ALA A 412 26.19 11.27 -2.59
N GLU A 413 26.25 12.06 -1.53
CA GLU A 413 26.86 11.71 -0.24
C GLU A 413 25.79 11.32 0.83
N TYR A 414 24.55 11.06 0.40
CA TYR A 414 23.50 10.74 1.35
C TYR A 414 23.76 9.39 2.03
N GLU A 415 23.71 9.41 3.34
CA GLU A 415 23.74 8.24 4.21
C GLU A 415 22.41 8.11 4.95
N CYS A 416 21.93 6.89 5.15
CA CYS A 416 20.72 6.66 5.92
C CYS A 416 20.90 7.16 7.35
N PRO A 417 20.06 8.12 7.82
CA PRO A 417 20.23 8.71 9.14
C PRO A 417 19.93 7.67 10.22
N ALA A 418 20.79 7.59 11.23
CA ALA A 418 20.53 6.75 12.40
C ALA A 418 19.30 7.25 13.18
N VAL A 419 18.44 6.33 13.61
CA VAL A 419 17.21 6.55 14.39
C VAL A 419 17.34 6.02 15.81
#